data_e3694fc83b7191361e8cd0fcefeb5fa6
#
_entry.id   e3694fc83b7191361e8cd0fcefeb5fa6
#
_cell.length_a   1.000
_cell.length_b   1.000
_cell.length_c   1.000
_cell.angle_alpha   90.00
_cell.angle_beta   90.00
_cell.angle_gamma   90.00
#
_symmetry.space_group_name_H-M   'P 1'
#
loop_
_entity.id
_entity.type
_entity.pdbx_description
1 polymer ?
#
loop_
_entity_poly.entity_id
_entity_poly.type
_entity_poly.pdbx_seq_one_letter_code
_entity_poly.pdbx_strand_id
1 'polypeptide(L)'
;MTKLLEVSHLVTHITSADNQNTNETVKAINDISFSIHAGETFALVGESGSGKSMTSLSIMRLLPNAATIKQGHIRYKNQDLLTLTEAEMRTVRGTNIGMIFQEPMTSLNPVMTIGEQIAEAVRNAKPSLPRHEIKDAVLELLDLVGIRNYHERINEYPHQFSGGMRQRVMIAIALAGEPDLLIADEPTTALDVTIQAQILELIKDIQKKRHMAVLLITHDLGVVHQMADHVAVMRHGKILETADCHTFFAQPQHEYSQQLFNSVPSLAKRGERLSVVGDNNSAPQSTQDKRLNTSTNADIILSVNQLKTFFPIK
;
A
#
# COMPACT_ATOMS: atom_id res chain seq x y z
N MET A 1 18.29 -18.10 2.33
CA MET A 1 17.64 -17.19 1.36
C MET A 1 18.50 -15.95 1.19
N THR A 2 18.62 -15.42 -0.02
CA THR A 2 19.46 -14.24 -0.28
C THR A 2 18.67 -12.99 0.06
N LYS A 3 19.24 -12.09 0.88
CA LYS A 3 18.63 -10.78 1.16
C LYS A 3 18.57 -9.95 -0.11
N LEU A 4 17.39 -9.48 -0.50
CA LEU A 4 17.17 -8.62 -1.66
C LEU A 4 17.24 -7.14 -1.26
N LEU A 5 16.51 -6.77 -0.18
CA LEU A 5 16.51 -5.43 0.41
C LEU A 5 16.87 -5.54 1.89
N GLU A 6 17.74 -4.65 2.36
CA GLU A 6 18.08 -4.50 3.77
C GLU A 6 17.99 -3.02 4.14
N VAL A 7 17.15 -2.71 5.10
CA VAL A 7 17.04 -1.39 5.74
C VAL A 7 17.64 -1.50 7.13
N SER A 8 18.61 -0.65 7.45
CA SER A 8 19.35 -0.70 8.72
C SER A 8 19.41 0.68 9.36
N HIS A 9 18.90 0.78 10.60
CA HIS A 9 18.94 2.00 11.42
C HIS A 9 18.44 3.25 10.71
N LEU A 10 17.38 3.12 9.89
CA LEU A 10 16.86 4.22 9.09
C LEU A 10 16.17 5.26 9.98
N VAL A 11 16.57 6.52 9.83
CA VAL A 11 15.97 7.68 10.49
C VAL A 11 15.64 8.73 9.42
N THR A 12 14.36 9.11 9.34
CA THR A 12 13.90 10.16 8.43
C THR A 12 13.15 11.23 9.21
N HIS A 13 13.56 12.47 9.01
CA HIS A 13 12.95 13.65 9.64
C HIS A 13 12.11 14.42 8.64
N ILE A 14 11.01 15.01 9.11
CA ILE A 14 10.23 16.02 8.41
C ILE A 14 10.41 17.33 9.15
N THR A 15 10.78 18.38 8.43
CA THR A 15 10.88 19.73 8.97
C THR A 15 9.62 20.51 8.58
N SER A 16 8.81 20.94 9.56
CA SER A 16 7.67 21.81 9.31
C SER A 16 8.16 23.22 9.01
N ALA A 17 7.68 23.80 7.91
CA ALA A 17 7.97 25.18 7.53
C ALA A 17 7.00 26.19 8.17
N ASP A 18 6.06 25.73 9.00
CA ASP A 18 5.04 26.58 9.62
C ASP A 18 5.53 27.18 10.95
N ASN A 19 5.56 28.49 10.94
CA ASN A 19 5.86 29.46 11.99
C ASN A 19 7.31 29.92 12.15
N GLN A 20 7.45 31.20 11.99
CA GLN A 20 8.66 32.02 11.93
C GLN A 20 9.65 31.89 13.11
N ASN A 21 9.49 30.94 14.06
CA ASN A 21 10.37 30.85 15.23
C ASN A 21 10.71 29.44 15.77
N THR A 22 10.18 28.34 15.24
CA THR A 22 10.61 27.00 15.67
C THR A 22 10.64 26.04 14.47
N ASN A 23 11.83 25.62 14.05
CA ASN A 23 12.03 24.47 13.16
C ASN A 23 11.64 23.19 13.95
N GLU A 24 10.33 22.93 14.11
CA GLU A 24 9.90 21.67 14.70
C GLU A 24 10.20 20.54 13.72
N THR A 25 11.09 19.66 14.14
CA THR A 25 11.50 18.50 13.37
C THR A 25 10.80 17.26 13.93
N VAL A 26 9.95 16.66 13.14
CA VAL A 26 9.26 15.41 13.48
C VAL A 26 10.04 14.23 12.93
N LYS A 27 10.32 13.23 13.76
CA LYS A 27 10.90 11.97 13.33
C LYS A 27 9.80 11.09 12.72
N ALA A 28 9.64 11.13 11.39
CA ALA A 28 8.68 10.30 10.68
C ALA A 28 9.10 8.83 10.68
N ILE A 29 10.40 8.56 10.65
CA ILE A 29 11.02 7.25 10.83
C ILE A 29 12.08 7.40 11.91
N ASN A 30 12.08 6.51 12.91
CA ASN A 30 12.90 6.60 14.09
C ASN A 30 13.58 5.25 14.39
N ASP A 31 14.71 5.01 13.74
CA ASP A 31 15.56 3.83 13.93
C ASP A 31 14.87 2.51 13.59
N ILE A 32 14.46 2.34 12.32
CA ILE A 32 13.89 1.07 11.85
C ILE A 32 14.92 0.21 11.13
N SER A 33 14.79 -1.11 11.33
CA SER A 33 15.62 -2.11 10.64
C SER A 33 14.76 -3.30 10.25
N PHE A 34 14.88 -3.76 9.00
CA PHE A 34 14.25 -4.99 8.50
C PHE A 34 14.93 -5.44 7.21
N SER A 35 14.65 -6.67 6.78
CA SER A 35 15.15 -7.21 5.52
C SER A 35 14.08 -7.98 4.78
N ILE A 36 14.15 -7.97 3.44
CA ILE A 36 13.25 -8.68 2.54
C ILE A 36 14.08 -9.63 1.68
N HIS A 37 13.62 -10.87 1.54
CA HIS A 37 14.28 -11.88 0.72
C HIS A 37 13.63 -12.00 -0.66
N ALA A 38 14.33 -12.55 -1.62
CA ALA A 38 13.78 -12.78 -2.96
C ALA A 38 12.56 -13.73 -2.90
N GLY A 39 11.48 -13.35 -3.59
CA GLY A 39 10.22 -14.10 -3.62
C GLY A 39 9.35 -13.99 -2.37
N GLU A 40 9.76 -13.21 -1.36
CA GLU A 40 9.07 -13.01 -0.09
C GLU A 40 8.06 -11.85 -0.18
N THR A 41 6.92 -11.98 0.47
CA THR A 41 6.05 -10.86 0.80
C THR A 41 6.28 -10.42 2.25
N PHE A 42 6.85 -9.25 2.43
CA PHE A 42 7.04 -8.61 3.72
C PHE A 42 5.98 -7.52 3.92
N ALA A 43 5.16 -7.63 4.96
CA ALA A 43 4.12 -6.64 5.25
C ALA A 43 4.58 -5.64 6.32
N LEU A 44 4.42 -4.35 6.04
CA LEU A 44 4.59 -3.27 7.01
C LEU A 44 3.22 -2.73 7.40
N VAL A 45 2.83 -2.95 8.65
CA VAL A 45 1.47 -2.72 9.16
C VAL A 45 1.46 -1.63 10.22
N GLY A 46 0.39 -0.86 10.32
CA GLY A 46 0.19 0.14 11.38
C GLY A 46 -0.87 1.16 11.00
N GLU A 47 -1.24 2.01 11.92
CA GLU A 47 -2.20 3.09 11.70
C GLU A 47 -1.73 4.13 10.69
N SER A 48 -2.65 4.96 10.19
CA SER A 48 -2.28 6.12 9.38
C SER A 48 -1.33 7.03 10.17
N GLY A 49 -0.30 7.55 9.49
CA GLY A 49 0.71 8.39 10.14
C GLY A 49 1.79 7.63 10.93
N SER A 50 1.79 6.29 10.96
CA SER A 50 2.84 5.51 11.65
C SER A 50 4.23 5.57 11.01
N GLY A 51 4.35 6.05 9.74
CA GLY A 51 5.61 6.19 9.00
C GLY A 51 5.79 5.21 7.84
N LYS A 52 4.80 4.35 7.54
CA LYS A 52 4.88 3.30 6.50
C LYS A 52 5.18 3.86 5.11
N SER A 53 4.37 4.81 4.63
CA SER A 53 4.57 5.43 3.32
C SER A 53 5.86 6.26 3.27
N MET A 54 6.28 6.84 4.40
CA MET A 54 7.60 7.50 4.48
C MET A 54 8.74 6.50 4.36
N THR A 55 8.54 5.25 4.78
CA THR A 55 9.52 4.17 4.60
C THR A 55 9.65 3.79 3.13
N SER A 56 8.54 3.60 2.40
CA SER A 56 8.58 3.33 0.96
C SER A 56 9.21 4.47 0.17
N LEU A 57 8.84 5.72 0.47
CA LEU A 57 9.42 6.90 -0.17
C LEU A 57 10.91 7.08 0.17
N SER A 58 11.35 6.69 1.38
CA SER A 58 12.78 6.69 1.74
C SER A 58 13.56 5.67 0.93
N ILE A 59 13.02 4.44 0.77
CA ILE A 59 13.63 3.39 -0.07
C ILE A 59 13.77 3.86 -1.51
N MET A 60 12.73 4.48 -2.04
CA MET A 60 12.70 5.00 -3.41
C MET A 60 13.45 6.34 -3.56
N ARG A 61 13.89 6.97 -2.47
CA ARG A 61 14.45 8.34 -2.46
C ARG A 61 13.53 9.35 -3.16
N LEU A 62 12.22 9.23 -2.90
CA LEU A 62 11.16 10.11 -3.41
C LEU A 62 10.52 10.91 -2.29
N LEU A 63 11.31 11.23 -1.26
CA LEU A 63 10.85 12.04 -0.14
C LEU A 63 10.43 13.43 -0.59
N PRO A 64 9.39 14.02 0.01
CA PRO A 64 9.05 15.43 -0.22
C PRO A 64 10.19 16.34 0.26
N ASN A 65 10.27 17.56 -0.27
CA ASN A 65 11.33 18.53 0.03
C ASN A 65 11.51 18.82 1.53
N ALA A 66 10.44 18.70 2.31
CA ALA A 66 10.44 18.88 3.76
C ALA A 66 11.05 17.68 4.51
N ALA A 67 11.28 16.55 3.86
CA ALA A 67 11.77 15.34 4.51
C ALA A 67 13.20 15.00 4.09
N THR A 68 13.99 14.50 5.07
CA THR A 68 15.40 14.17 4.84
C THR A 68 15.76 12.91 5.62
N ILE A 69 16.48 11.97 4.98
CA ILE A 69 17.10 10.84 5.66
C ILE A 69 18.31 11.38 6.45
N LYS A 70 18.31 11.14 7.75
CA LYS A 70 19.37 11.62 8.66
C LYS A 70 20.38 10.55 9.00
N GLN A 71 19.94 9.27 8.99
CA GLN A 71 20.78 8.17 9.45
C GLN A 71 20.33 6.85 8.82
N GLY A 72 21.20 5.86 8.79
CA GLY A 72 20.91 4.50 8.35
C GLY A 72 21.39 4.20 6.95
N HIS A 73 21.11 2.98 6.51
CA HIS A 73 21.45 2.45 5.20
C HIS A 73 20.25 1.74 4.57
N ILE A 74 20.16 1.82 3.25
CA ILE A 74 19.17 1.09 2.46
C ILE A 74 19.95 0.34 1.37
N ARG A 75 20.14 -0.98 1.56
CA ARG A 75 20.91 -1.81 0.63
C ARG A 75 19.97 -2.66 -0.22
N TYR A 76 20.09 -2.54 -1.51
CA TYR A 76 19.46 -3.40 -2.50
C TYR A 76 20.54 -4.24 -3.18
N LYS A 77 20.45 -5.56 -3.12
CA LYS A 77 21.48 -6.50 -3.62
C LYS A 77 22.90 -6.10 -3.17
N ASN A 78 23.05 -5.77 -1.89
CA ASN A 78 24.28 -5.29 -1.24
C ASN A 78 24.78 -3.89 -1.66
N GLN A 79 24.13 -3.21 -2.60
CA GLN A 79 24.44 -1.83 -2.98
C GLN A 79 23.63 -0.85 -2.14
N ASP A 80 24.30 0.10 -1.48
CA ASP A 80 23.60 1.13 -0.69
C ASP A 80 22.97 2.17 -1.63
N LEU A 81 21.65 2.22 -1.65
CA LEU A 81 20.88 3.14 -2.49
C LEU A 81 21.11 4.62 -2.13
N LEU A 82 21.50 4.90 -0.87
CA LEU A 82 21.73 6.29 -0.42
C LEU A 82 22.99 6.90 -0.99
N THR A 83 23.93 6.07 -1.46
CA THR A 83 25.19 6.53 -2.08
C THR A 83 25.12 6.75 -3.59
N LEU A 84 24.05 6.28 -4.23
CA LEU A 84 23.86 6.38 -5.67
C LEU A 84 23.63 7.83 -6.11
N THR A 85 24.11 8.16 -7.29
CA THR A 85 23.73 9.38 -8.01
C THR A 85 22.25 9.31 -8.42
N GLU A 86 21.62 10.44 -8.74
CA GLU A 86 20.23 10.44 -9.19
C GLU A 86 20.05 9.68 -10.54
N ALA A 87 21.04 9.72 -11.42
CA ALA A 87 21.02 8.96 -12.67
C ALA A 87 21.00 7.45 -12.43
N GLU A 88 21.83 6.94 -11.51
CA GLU A 88 21.85 5.54 -11.12
C GLU A 88 20.54 5.14 -10.42
N MET A 89 20.03 6.01 -9.53
CA MET A 89 18.78 5.75 -8.84
C MET A 89 17.56 5.69 -9.78
N ARG A 90 17.54 6.47 -10.86
CA ARG A 90 16.53 6.38 -11.93
C ARG A 90 16.50 5.00 -12.57
N THR A 91 17.67 4.40 -12.81
CA THR A 91 17.74 3.02 -13.33
C THR A 91 17.15 2.03 -12.33
N VAL A 92 17.48 2.16 -11.02
CA VAL A 92 16.93 1.31 -9.97
C VAL A 92 15.40 1.41 -9.93
N ARG A 93 14.83 2.63 -9.91
CA ARG A 93 13.37 2.88 -9.85
C ARG A 93 12.62 2.35 -11.08
N GLY A 94 13.22 2.37 -12.23
CA GLY A 94 12.54 1.95 -13.46
C GLY A 94 12.63 0.46 -13.75
N THR A 95 13.70 -0.20 -13.28
CA THR A 95 14.04 -1.56 -13.71
C THR A 95 14.03 -2.57 -12.56
N ASN A 96 14.56 -2.19 -11.39
CA ASN A 96 14.80 -3.13 -10.31
C ASN A 96 13.73 -3.09 -9.22
N ILE A 97 13.21 -1.91 -8.92
CA ILE A 97 12.18 -1.69 -7.90
C ILE A 97 11.00 -0.98 -8.55
N GLY A 98 9.85 -1.67 -8.59
CA GLY A 98 8.57 -1.10 -8.98
C GLY A 98 7.84 -0.55 -7.77
N MET A 99 6.99 0.47 -7.96
CA MET A 99 6.17 1.02 -6.88
C MET A 99 4.73 1.27 -7.33
N ILE A 100 3.78 0.81 -6.51
CA ILE A 100 2.36 1.14 -6.59
C ILE A 100 2.09 2.17 -5.50
N PHE A 101 1.64 3.36 -5.89
CA PHE A 101 1.32 4.45 -4.97
C PHE A 101 -0.09 4.32 -4.41
N GLN A 102 -0.34 4.95 -3.26
CA GLN A 102 -1.58 4.84 -2.50
C GLN A 102 -2.82 5.34 -3.28
N GLU A 103 -2.68 6.36 -4.13
CA GLU A 103 -3.83 6.98 -4.82
C GLU A 103 -3.78 6.77 -6.35
N PRO A 104 -4.62 5.87 -6.91
CA PRO A 104 -4.67 5.65 -8.36
C PRO A 104 -5.15 6.87 -9.14
N MET A 105 -5.94 7.73 -8.51
CA MET A 105 -6.55 8.89 -9.17
C MET A 105 -5.55 10.00 -9.49
N THR A 106 -4.53 10.14 -8.66
CA THR A 106 -3.50 11.18 -8.79
C THR A 106 -2.23 10.67 -9.49
N SER A 107 -2.06 9.35 -9.59
CA SER A 107 -0.86 8.71 -10.14
C SER A 107 -0.87 8.60 -11.66
N LEU A 108 -2.04 8.59 -12.31
CA LEU A 108 -2.16 8.55 -13.75
C LEU A 108 -2.35 9.96 -14.32
N ASN A 109 -1.62 10.27 -15.39
CA ASN A 109 -1.79 11.54 -16.10
C ASN A 109 -3.12 11.56 -16.87
N PRO A 110 -4.07 12.45 -16.53
CA PRO A 110 -5.41 12.44 -17.11
C PRO A 110 -5.47 12.84 -18.59
N VAL A 111 -4.43 13.48 -19.12
CA VAL A 111 -4.35 13.96 -20.51
C VAL A 111 -3.50 13.06 -21.43
N MET A 112 -3.02 11.93 -20.92
CA MET A 112 -2.31 10.90 -21.68
C MET A 112 -3.15 9.63 -21.74
N THR A 113 -3.10 8.92 -22.86
CA THR A 113 -3.74 7.60 -22.95
C THR A 113 -3.04 6.57 -22.06
N ILE A 114 -3.76 5.50 -21.73
CA ILE A 114 -3.20 4.40 -20.93
C ILE A 114 -1.98 3.78 -21.61
N GLY A 115 -2.08 3.56 -22.92
CA GLY A 115 -0.98 2.99 -23.71
C GLY A 115 0.26 3.87 -23.72
N GLU A 116 0.11 5.19 -23.82
CA GLU A 116 1.24 6.13 -23.79
C GLU A 116 1.97 6.08 -22.45
N GLN A 117 1.24 6.04 -21.33
CA GLN A 117 1.83 6.01 -19.98
C GLN A 117 2.58 4.70 -19.72
N ILE A 118 2.00 3.55 -20.11
CA ILE A 118 2.69 2.26 -19.99
C ILE A 118 3.90 2.21 -20.94
N ALA A 119 3.77 2.74 -22.18
CA ALA A 119 4.87 2.80 -23.14
C ALA A 119 6.01 3.69 -22.64
N GLU A 120 5.73 4.76 -21.92
CA GLU A 120 6.75 5.59 -21.26
C GLU A 120 7.52 4.77 -20.20
N ALA A 121 6.82 4.02 -19.35
CA ALA A 121 7.43 3.17 -18.36
C ALA A 121 8.31 2.08 -19.01
N VAL A 122 7.82 1.42 -20.08
CA VAL A 122 8.57 0.42 -20.83
C VAL A 122 9.83 1.04 -21.44
N ARG A 123 9.74 2.22 -22.08
CA ARG A 123 10.92 2.91 -22.66
C ARG A 123 11.97 3.27 -21.63
N ASN A 124 11.52 3.73 -20.44
CA ASN A 124 12.42 4.11 -19.37
C ASN A 124 13.14 2.89 -18.77
N ALA A 125 12.41 1.76 -18.65
CA ALA A 125 12.96 0.52 -18.10
C ALA A 125 13.83 -0.25 -19.11
N LYS A 126 13.49 -0.20 -20.40
CA LYS A 126 14.13 -0.96 -21.49
C LYS A 126 14.53 -0.01 -22.64
N PRO A 127 15.51 0.88 -22.43
CA PRO A 127 15.86 1.92 -23.43
C PRO A 127 16.39 1.36 -24.76
N SER A 128 16.88 0.13 -24.77
CA SER A 128 17.35 -0.56 -25.97
C SER A 128 16.24 -1.25 -26.78
N LEU A 129 14.99 -1.30 -26.25
CA LEU A 129 13.87 -1.95 -26.92
C LEU A 129 13.46 -1.18 -28.19
N PRO A 130 13.37 -1.84 -29.37
CA PRO A 130 12.96 -1.18 -30.59
C PRO A 130 11.55 -0.60 -30.48
N ARG A 131 11.29 0.55 -31.12
CA ARG A 131 10.00 1.25 -31.02
C ARG A 131 8.78 0.39 -31.41
N HIS A 132 8.94 -0.54 -32.36
CA HIS A 132 7.85 -1.41 -32.81
C HIS A 132 7.49 -2.47 -31.75
N GLU A 133 8.46 -2.91 -30.93
CA GLU A 133 8.25 -3.90 -29.88
C GLU A 133 7.63 -3.27 -28.60
N ILE A 134 7.71 -1.94 -28.44
CA ILE A 134 7.13 -1.26 -27.27
C ILE A 134 5.62 -1.46 -27.21
N LYS A 135 4.94 -1.42 -28.37
CA LYS A 135 3.49 -1.63 -28.42
C LYS A 135 3.10 -3.03 -27.97
N ASP A 136 3.86 -4.05 -28.40
CA ASP A 136 3.61 -5.42 -28.02
C ASP A 136 3.85 -5.63 -26.53
N ALA A 137 4.93 -5.06 -25.96
CA ALA A 137 5.19 -5.08 -24.53
C ALA A 137 4.07 -4.39 -23.71
N VAL A 138 3.49 -3.29 -24.21
CA VAL A 138 2.34 -2.62 -23.59
C VAL A 138 1.10 -3.52 -23.59
N LEU A 139 0.83 -4.20 -24.70
CA LEU A 139 -0.31 -5.12 -24.82
C LEU A 139 -0.14 -6.33 -23.89
N GLU A 140 1.07 -6.90 -23.82
CA GLU A 140 1.40 -7.98 -22.88
C GLU A 140 1.20 -7.56 -21.41
N LEU A 141 1.60 -6.35 -21.04
CA LEU A 141 1.38 -5.82 -19.69
C LEU A 141 -0.09 -5.62 -19.38
N LEU A 142 -0.88 -5.11 -20.33
CA LEU A 142 -2.33 -4.95 -20.16
C LEU A 142 -3.05 -6.29 -20.02
N ASP A 143 -2.62 -7.29 -20.78
CA ASP A 143 -3.12 -8.67 -20.66
C ASP A 143 -2.73 -9.29 -19.32
N LEU A 144 -1.46 -9.16 -18.91
CA LEU A 144 -0.93 -9.64 -17.63
C LEU A 144 -1.75 -9.15 -16.43
N VAL A 145 -2.17 -7.87 -16.45
CA VAL A 145 -2.98 -7.28 -15.37
C VAL A 145 -4.48 -7.51 -15.57
N GLY A 146 -4.88 -8.25 -16.60
CA GLY A 146 -6.27 -8.66 -16.84
C GLY A 146 -7.19 -7.52 -17.29
N ILE A 147 -6.69 -6.58 -18.09
CA ILE A 147 -7.53 -5.60 -18.78
C ILE A 147 -8.19 -6.28 -19.98
N ARG A 148 -9.51 -6.43 -19.95
CA ARG A 148 -10.27 -6.99 -21.08
C ARG A 148 -10.29 -6.03 -22.26
N ASN A 149 -10.30 -6.54 -23.49
CA ASN A 149 -10.32 -5.77 -24.73
C ASN A 149 -9.18 -4.75 -24.83
N TYR A 150 -7.99 -5.11 -24.33
CA TYR A 150 -6.85 -4.21 -24.20
C TYR A 150 -6.37 -3.62 -25.53
N HIS A 151 -6.59 -4.30 -26.68
CA HIS A 151 -6.27 -3.77 -28.00
C HIS A 151 -7.03 -2.49 -28.36
N GLU A 152 -8.26 -2.32 -27.85
CA GLU A 152 -9.08 -1.12 -28.05
C GLU A 152 -8.78 -0.09 -26.96
N ARG A 153 -8.68 -0.58 -25.72
CA ARG A 153 -8.53 0.25 -24.51
C ARG A 153 -7.16 0.92 -24.37
N ILE A 154 -6.15 0.47 -25.10
CA ILE A 154 -4.81 1.07 -25.10
C ILE A 154 -4.84 2.58 -25.45
N ASN A 155 -5.84 3.01 -26.25
CA ASN A 155 -6.02 4.40 -26.68
C ASN A 155 -6.98 5.19 -25.78
N GLU A 156 -7.56 4.58 -24.76
CA GLU A 156 -8.46 5.24 -23.81
C GLU A 156 -7.67 6.04 -22.75
N TYR A 157 -8.34 7.02 -22.15
CA TYR A 157 -7.80 7.87 -21.09
C TYR A 157 -8.19 7.34 -19.71
N PRO A 158 -7.45 7.72 -18.63
CA PRO A 158 -7.74 7.26 -17.28
C PRO A 158 -9.18 7.49 -16.80
N HIS A 159 -9.82 8.57 -17.21
CA HIS A 159 -11.20 8.88 -16.81
C HIS A 159 -12.24 7.90 -17.38
N GLN A 160 -11.90 7.14 -18.42
CA GLN A 160 -12.77 6.12 -19.03
C GLN A 160 -12.68 4.77 -18.31
N PHE A 161 -11.75 4.63 -17.33
CA PHE A 161 -11.50 3.44 -16.56
C PHE A 161 -12.17 3.51 -15.18
N SER A 162 -12.68 2.36 -14.68
CA SER A 162 -13.10 2.22 -13.28
C SER A 162 -11.90 2.29 -12.33
N GLY A 163 -12.15 2.48 -11.03
CA GLY A 163 -11.09 2.51 -10.01
C GLY A 163 -10.20 1.26 -10.06
N GLY A 164 -10.80 0.08 -10.09
CA GLY A 164 -10.04 -1.18 -10.18
C GLY A 164 -9.26 -1.34 -11.48
N MET A 165 -9.78 -0.81 -12.61
CA MET A 165 -9.04 -0.82 -13.87
C MET A 165 -7.84 0.14 -13.83
N ARG A 166 -7.98 1.33 -13.25
CA ARG A 166 -6.86 2.26 -13.04
C ARG A 166 -5.79 1.64 -12.17
N GLN A 167 -6.19 0.93 -11.11
CA GLN A 167 -5.26 0.19 -10.25
C GLN A 167 -4.48 -0.87 -11.02
N ARG A 168 -5.14 -1.64 -11.90
CA ARG A 168 -4.48 -2.61 -12.78
C ARG A 168 -3.47 -1.94 -13.73
N VAL A 169 -3.80 -0.76 -14.26
CA VAL A 169 -2.87 0.03 -15.09
C VAL A 169 -1.65 0.50 -14.28
N MET A 170 -1.83 0.96 -13.05
CA MET A 170 -0.70 1.32 -12.18
C MET A 170 0.20 0.11 -11.89
N ILE A 171 -0.39 -1.06 -11.67
CA ILE A 171 0.37 -2.32 -11.52
C ILE A 171 1.14 -2.61 -12.82
N ALA A 172 0.54 -2.46 -14.01
CA ALA A 172 1.22 -2.64 -15.28
C ALA A 172 2.43 -1.69 -15.43
N ILE A 173 2.27 -0.41 -15.06
CA ILE A 173 3.36 0.58 -15.06
C ILE A 173 4.48 0.16 -14.09
N ALA A 174 4.14 -0.25 -12.88
CA ALA A 174 5.12 -0.69 -11.88
C ALA A 174 5.88 -1.96 -12.30
N LEU A 175 5.27 -2.79 -13.15
CA LEU A 175 5.85 -4.05 -13.65
C LEU A 175 6.58 -3.91 -14.99
N ALA A 176 6.59 -2.73 -15.63
CA ALA A 176 7.15 -2.52 -16.95
C ALA A 176 8.65 -2.85 -17.05
N GLY A 177 9.39 -2.67 -15.97
CA GLY A 177 10.81 -3.00 -15.85
C GLY A 177 11.09 -4.43 -15.41
N GLU A 178 10.08 -5.26 -15.18
CA GLU A 178 10.23 -6.60 -14.61
C GLU A 178 11.01 -6.59 -13.28
N PRO A 179 10.55 -5.81 -12.28
CA PRO A 179 11.30 -5.57 -11.06
C PRO A 179 11.46 -6.84 -10.22
N ASP A 180 12.58 -6.92 -9.47
CA ASP A 180 12.79 -7.96 -8.47
C ASP A 180 12.03 -7.66 -7.16
N LEU A 181 11.75 -6.37 -6.90
CA LEU A 181 11.01 -5.90 -5.73
C LEU A 181 9.85 -5.00 -6.16
N LEU A 182 8.66 -5.32 -5.70
CA LEU A 182 7.48 -4.46 -5.83
C LEU A 182 7.15 -3.85 -4.46
N ILE A 183 7.15 -2.52 -4.38
CA ILE A 183 6.62 -1.80 -3.21
C ILE A 183 5.16 -1.48 -3.49
N ALA A 184 4.25 -2.01 -2.69
CA ALA A 184 2.81 -1.81 -2.81
C ALA A 184 2.31 -1.00 -1.60
N ASP A 185 2.18 0.31 -1.78
CA ASP A 185 1.72 1.22 -0.73
C ASP A 185 0.20 1.35 -0.78
N GLU A 186 -0.48 0.66 0.13
CA GLU A 186 -1.94 0.55 0.22
C GLU A 186 -2.61 0.26 -1.14
N PRO A 187 -2.25 -0.84 -1.83
CA PRO A 187 -2.60 -1.07 -3.23
C PRO A 187 -4.10 -1.28 -3.48
N THR A 188 -4.91 -1.38 -2.44
CA THR A 188 -6.35 -1.65 -2.54
C THR A 188 -7.22 -0.60 -1.86
N THR A 189 -6.63 0.49 -1.38
CA THR A 189 -7.37 1.59 -0.76
C THR A 189 -8.39 2.19 -1.73
N ALA A 190 -9.59 2.47 -1.24
CA ALA A 190 -10.74 3.00 -2.00
C ALA A 190 -11.32 2.05 -3.08
N LEU A 191 -11.03 0.75 -3.01
CA LEU A 191 -11.66 -0.27 -3.85
C LEU A 191 -12.73 -1.04 -3.06
N ASP A 192 -13.73 -1.53 -3.76
CA ASP A 192 -14.68 -2.48 -3.16
C ASP A 192 -14.01 -3.83 -2.86
N VAL A 193 -14.57 -4.58 -1.89
CA VAL A 193 -13.98 -5.83 -1.37
C VAL A 193 -13.70 -6.86 -2.47
N THR A 194 -14.58 -6.93 -3.48
CA THR A 194 -14.43 -7.90 -4.58
C THR A 194 -13.25 -7.54 -5.48
N ILE A 195 -13.12 -6.27 -5.83
CA ILE A 195 -11.99 -5.77 -6.65
C ILE A 195 -10.69 -5.84 -5.85
N GLN A 196 -10.73 -5.51 -4.55
CA GLN A 196 -9.58 -5.68 -3.65
C GLN A 196 -9.03 -7.10 -3.70
N ALA A 197 -9.89 -8.12 -3.51
CA ALA A 197 -9.47 -9.52 -3.57
C ALA A 197 -8.83 -9.88 -4.92
N GLN A 198 -9.41 -9.43 -6.04
CA GLN A 198 -8.85 -9.66 -7.38
C GLN A 198 -7.48 -8.99 -7.60
N ILE A 199 -7.25 -7.81 -7.06
CA ILE A 199 -5.96 -7.10 -7.15
C ILE A 199 -4.89 -7.83 -6.33
N LEU A 200 -5.22 -8.27 -5.12
CA LEU A 200 -4.30 -9.02 -4.26
C LEU A 200 -3.92 -10.37 -4.88
N GLU A 201 -4.90 -11.09 -5.42
CA GLU A 201 -4.65 -12.35 -6.14
C GLU A 201 -3.75 -12.13 -7.36
N LEU A 202 -4.00 -11.08 -8.16
CA LEU A 202 -3.17 -10.69 -9.29
C LEU A 202 -1.71 -10.46 -8.86
N ILE A 203 -1.48 -9.66 -7.80
CA ILE A 203 -0.12 -9.39 -7.29
C ILE A 203 0.54 -10.69 -6.84
N LYS A 204 -0.18 -11.56 -6.14
CA LYS A 204 0.32 -12.86 -5.64
C LYS A 204 0.68 -13.81 -6.78
N ASP A 205 -0.12 -13.85 -7.83
CA ASP A 205 0.15 -14.69 -9.01
C ASP A 205 1.40 -14.21 -9.77
N ILE A 206 1.54 -12.89 -9.94
CA ILE A 206 2.72 -12.30 -10.58
C ILE A 206 3.96 -12.53 -9.74
N GLN A 207 3.88 -12.34 -8.43
CA GLN A 207 4.95 -12.60 -7.47
C GLN A 207 5.48 -14.04 -7.61
N LYS A 208 4.57 -15.02 -7.59
CA LYS A 208 4.94 -16.43 -7.72
C LYS A 208 5.57 -16.74 -9.08
N LYS A 209 4.96 -16.25 -10.18
CA LYS A 209 5.45 -16.51 -11.55
C LYS A 209 6.83 -15.93 -11.80
N ARG A 210 7.12 -14.74 -11.25
CA ARG A 210 8.37 -14.00 -11.48
C ARG A 210 9.38 -14.12 -10.33
N HIS A 211 9.04 -14.84 -9.26
CA HIS A 211 9.83 -14.93 -8.03
C HIS A 211 10.21 -13.54 -7.47
N MET A 212 9.32 -12.58 -7.64
CA MET A 212 9.45 -11.18 -7.25
C MET A 212 9.20 -11.04 -5.73
N ALA A 213 9.98 -10.21 -5.04
CA ALA A 213 9.68 -9.85 -3.66
C ALA A 213 8.62 -8.74 -3.62
N VAL A 214 7.83 -8.70 -2.53
CA VAL A 214 6.82 -7.65 -2.32
C VAL A 214 7.00 -7.01 -0.95
N LEU A 215 7.16 -5.69 -0.90
CA LEU A 215 6.94 -4.89 0.31
C LEU A 215 5.51 -4.38 0.30
N LEU A 216 4.66 -5.02 1.08
CA LEU A 216 3.24 -4.68 1.20
C LEU A 216 3.04 -3.71 2.36
N ILE A 217 2.57 -2.51 2.09
CA ILE A 217 2.20 -1.52 3.10
C ILE A 217 0.69 -1.48 3.19
N THR A 218 0.14 -1.72 4.38
CA THR A 218 -1.32 -1.71 4.60
C THR A 218 -1.65 -1.49 6.08
N HIS A 219 -2.87 -1.08 6.34
CA HIS A 219 -3.47 -1.05 7.68
C HIS A 219 -4.48 -2.19 7.88
N ASP A 220 -4.73 -3.01 6.85
CA ASP A 220 -5.70 -4.11 6.86
C ASP A 220 -5.03 -5.45 7.20
N LEU A 221 -5.28 -5.96 8.40
CA LEU A 221 -4.76 -7.25 8.87
C LEU A 221 -5.30 -8.44 8.06
N GLY A 222 -6.48 -8.32 7.46
CA GLY A 222 -7.04 -9.35 6.57
C GLY A 222 -6.20 -9.51 5.30
N VAL A 223 -5.77 -8.39 4.72
CA VAL A 223 -4.85 -8.37 3.57
C VAL A 223 -3.50 -8.98 3.94
N VAL A 224 -2.97 -8.63 5.12
CA VAL A 224 -1.71 -9.19 5.63
C VAL A 224 -1.79 -10.71 5.76
N HIS A 225 -2.85 -11.21 6.39
CA HIS A 225 -3.04 -12.66 6.58
C HIS A 225 -3.08 -13.44 5.26
N GLN A 226 -3.63 -12.82 4.21
CA GLN A 226 -3.76 -13.44 2.88
C GLN A 226 -2.45 -13.43 2.08
N MET A 227 -1.61 -12.41 2.28
CA MET A 227 -0.51 -12.07 1.37
C MET A 227 0.88 -12.29 1.97
N ALA A 228 1.07 -12.02 3.27
CA ALA A 228 2.39 -11.86 3.86
C ALA A 228 3.03 -13.17 4.30
N ASP A 229 4.34 -13.26 4.13
CA ASP A 229 5.19 -14.29 4.76
C ASP A 229 5.72 -13.77 6.11
N HIS A 230 6.15 -12.51 6.15
CA HIS A 230 6.61 -11.82 7.37
C HIS A 230 5.88 -10.50 7.58
N VAL A 231 5.74 -10.11 8.83
CA VAL A 231 5.02 -8.90 9.26
C VAL A 231 5.87 -8.07 10.19
N ALA A 232 5.94 -6.77 9.95
CA ALA A 232 6.45 -5.79 10.90
C ALA A 232 5.35 -4.79 11.26
N VAL A 233 5.13 -4.60 12.57
CA VAL A 233 4.14 -3.65 13.09
C VAL A 233 4.83 -2.32 13.40
N MET A 234 4.35 -1.25 12.78
CA MET A 234 4.93 0.08 12.89
C MET A 234 4.01 1.05 13.62
N ARG A 235 4.56 1.79 14.59
CA ARG A 235 3.87 2.88 15.31
C ARG A 235 4.84 4.01 15.63
N HIS A 236 4.40 5.26 15.40
CA HIS A 236 5.20 6.46 15.70
C HIS A 236 6.65 6.40 15.15
N GLY A 237 6.79 5.95 13.91
CA GLY A 237 8.08 5.85 13.23
C GLY A 237 8.97 4.67 13.67
N LYS A 238 8.52 3.78 14.54
CA LYS A 238 9.28 2.64 15.05
C LYS A 238 8.63 1.31 14.67
N ILE A 239 9.43 0.29 14.42
CA ILE A 239 8.96 -1.10 14.35
C ILE A 239 8.90 -1.61 15.79
N LEU A 240 7.73 -2.06 16.22
CA LEU A 240 7.46 -2.55 17.57
C LEU A 240 7.54 -4.06 17.66
N GLU A 241 7.17 -4.77 16.58
CA GLU A 241 7.18 -6.22 16.50
C GLU A 241 7.49 -6.65 15.06
N THR A 242 8.26 -7.71 14.91
CA THR A 242 8.49 -8.39 13.62
C THR A 242 8.41 -9.88 13.84
N ALA A 243 7.62 -10.59 13.03
CA ALA A 243 7.45 -12.04 13.12
C ALA A 243 7.09 -12.63 11.76
N ASP A 244 7.21 -13.96 11.60
CA ASP A 244 6.52 -14.65 10.51
C ASP A 244 5.01 -14.51 10.65
N CYS A 245 4.30 -14.50 9.52
CA CYS A 245 2.88 -14.23 9.49
C CYS A 245 2.06 -15.20 10.36
N HIS A 246 2.38 -16.48 10.33
CA HIS A 246 1.66 -17.49 11.11
C HIS A 246 1.81 -17.24 12.61
N THR A 247 3.04 -17.01 13.09
CA THR A 247 3.33 -16.71 14.51
C THR A 247 2.67 -15.41 14.93
N PHE A 248 2.72 -14.37 14.08
CA PHE A 248 2.09 -13.09 14.37
C PHE A 248 0.57 -13.21 14.58
N PHE A 249 -0.12 -13.97 13.73
CA PHE A 249 -1.57 -14.17 13.85
C PHE A 249 -1.96 -15.14 14.97
N ALA A 250 -1.10 -16.12 15.31
CA ALA A 250 -1.36 -17.04 16.39
C ALA A 250 -1.16 -16.39 17.78
N GLN A 251 -0.09 -15.60 17.95
CA GLN A 251 0.29 -15.06 19.25
C GLN A 251 1.08 -13.74 19.10
N PRO A 252 0.40 -12.60 18.87
CA PRO A 252 1.05 -11.30 18.84
C PRO A 252 1.70 -10.99 20.19
N GLN A 253 2.98 -10.61 20.17
CA GLN A 253 3.78 -10.43 21.38
C GLN A 253 3.66 -9.02 21.95
N HIS A 254 3.63 -7.99 21.08
CA HIS A 254 3.60 -6.60 21.52
C HIS A 254 2.18 -6.17 21.87
N GLU A 255 2.00 -5.42 22.96
CA GLU A 255 0.70 -4.90 23.42
C GLU A 255 -0.07 -4.16 22.30
N TYR A 256 0.62 -3.32 21.54
CA TYR A 256 0.00 -2.61 20.42
C TYR A 256 -0.50 -3.55 19.30
N SER A 257 0.22 -4.61 19.00
CA SER A 257 -0.22 -5.63 18.06
C SER A 257 -1.51 -6.31 18.55
N GLN A 258 -1.58 -6.64 19.84
CA GLN A 258 -2.78 -7.19 20.47
C GLN A 258 -3.97 -6.20 20.40
N GLN A 259 -3.72 -4.90 20.63
CA GLN A 259 -4.73 -3.85 20.48
C GLN A 259 -5.24 -3.76 19.04
N LEU A 260 -4.35 -3.83 18.03
CA LEU A 260 -4.74 -3.86 16.62
C LEU A 260 -5.66 -5.04 16.31
N PHE A 261 -5.34 -6.24 16.79
CA PHE A 261 -6.19 -7.42 16.63
C PHE A 261 -7.55 -7.24 17.30
N ASN A 262 -7.57 -6.64 18.49
CA ASN A 262 -8.82 -6.40 19.22
C ASN A 262 -9.72 -5.34 18.59
N SER A 263 -9.15 -4.44 17.79
CA SER A 263 -9.92 -3.42 17.06
C SER A 263 -10.56 -3.95 15.77
N VAL A 264 -10.14 -5.12 15.26
CA VAL A 264 -10.70 -5.70 14.02
C VAL A 264 -12.10 -6.25 14.29
N PRO A 265 -13.12 -5.82 13.54
CA PRO A 265 -14.46 -6.39 13.63
C PRO A 265 -14.44 -7.86 13.25
N SER A 266 -14.93 -8.73 14.12
CA SER A 266 -15.14 -10.14 13.82
C SER A 266 -16.60 -10.52 14.10
N LEU A 267 -17.09 -11.59 13.46
CA LEU A 267 -18.43 -12.11 13.71
C LEU A 267 -18.61 -12.54 15.18
N ALA A 268 -17.53 -13.00 15.83
CA ALA A 268 -17.54 -13.36 17.25
C ALA A 268 -17.74 -12.15 18.18
N LYS A 269 -17.38 -10.94 17.72
CA LYS A 269 -17.54 -9.68 18.46
C LYS A 269 -18.81 -8.91 18.10
N ARG A 270 -19.74 -9.56 17.38
CA ARG A 270 -21.00 -8.92 16.98
C ARG A 270 -21.82 -8.54 18.21
N GLY A 271 -22.11 -7.25 18.37
CA GLY A 271 -22.84 -6.71 19.52
C GLY A 271 -21.97 -6.27 20.69
N GLU A 272 -20.66 -6.44 20.61
CA GLU A 272 -19.69 -5.88 21.58
C GLU A 272 -19.16 -4.53 21.11
N ARG A 273 -18.79 -3.69 22.06
CA ARG A 273 -18.10 -2.44 21.76
C ARG A 273 -16.67 -2.74 21.36
N LEU A 274 -16.26 -2.36 20.15
CA LEU A 274 -14.88 -2.50 19.71
C LEU A 274 -13.96 -1.59 20.54
N SER A 275 -12.81 -2.11 20.93
CA SER A 275 -11.77 -1.32 21.59
C SER A 275 -11.17 -0.31 20.59
N VAL A 276 -10.98 0.92 21.05
CA VAL A 276 -10.25 1.94 20.29
C VAL A 276 -8.78 1.84 20.67
N VAL A 277 -7.90 1.78 19.68
CA VAL A 277 -6.46 1.70 19.92
C VAL A 277 -6.00 2.99 20.64
N GLY A 278 -5.38 2.80 21.80
CA GLY A 278 -4.92 3.93 22.66
C GLY A 278 -5.85 4.31 23.82
N ASP A 279 -7.02 3.67 23.94
CA ASP A 279 -7.91 3.89 25.08
C ASP A 279 -7.67 2.83 26.17
N ASN A 280 -6.81 3.16 27.14
CA ASN A 280 -6.43 2.25 28.24
C ASN A 280 -7.59 1.94 29.22
N ASN A 281 -8.77 2.56 29.05
CA ASN A 281 -9.91 2.41 29.95
C ASN A 281 -11.04 1.53 29.39
N SER A 282 -10.90 0.96 28.22
CA SER A 282 -11.91 0.08 27.65
C SER A 282 -11.60 -1.40 27.92
N ALA A 283 -11.73 -1.85 29.17
CA ALA A 283 -12.01 -3.26 29.42
C ALA A 283 -13.33 -3.64 28.68
N PRO A 284 -13.44 -4.82 28.07
CA PRO A 284 -14.65 -5.25 27.39
C PRO A 284 -15.78 -5.35 28.44
N GLN A 285 -16.54 -4.28 28.58
CA GLN A 285 -17.79 -4.36 29.29
C GLN A 285 -18.78 -5.07 28.37
N SER A 286 -19.08 -6.34 28.69
CA SER A 286 -20.22 -7.02 28.14
C SER A 286 -21.45 -6.14 28.37
N THR A 287 -21.91 -5.48 27.33
CA THR A 287 -23.24 -4.90 27.33
C THR A 287 -24.22 -6.05 27.30
N GLN A 288 -24.53 -6.59 28.53
CA GLN A 288 -25.73 -7.35 28.69
C GLN A 288 -26.87 -6.54 28.05
N ASP A 289 -27.57 -7.18 27.13
CA ASP A 289 -28.75 -6.72 26.44
C ASP A 289 -29.54 -5.65 27.24
N LYS A 290 -29.22 -4.38 27.03
CA LYS A 290 -30.25 -3.36 27.11
C LYS A 290 -31.11 -3.56 25.86
N ARG A 291 -31.99 -4.54 25.87
CA ARG A 291 -33.18 -4.49 25.02
C ARG A 291 -33.68 -3.07 25.12
N LEU A 292 -33.61 -2.35 24.02
CA LEU A 292 -34.32 -1.11 23.87
C LEU A 292 -35.75 -1.40 24.25
N ASN A 293 -36.12 -1.12 25.49
CA ASN A 293 -37.51 -0.99 25.86
C ASN A 293 -38.05 0.11 24.96
N THR A 294 -38.70 -0.27 23.89
CA THR A 294 -39.50 0.61 23.07
C THR A 294 -40.59 1.17 23.98
N SER A 295 -40.26 2.22 24.74
CA SER A 295 -41.25 3.08 25.33
C SER A 295 -41.97 3.75 24.15
N THR A 296 -43.29 3.54 24.10
CA THR A 296 -44.21 3.98 23.07
C THR A 296 -44.38 5.50 22.95
N ASN A 297 -43.43 6.29 23.49
CA ASN A 297 -43.39 7.77 23.45
C ASN A 297 -41.99 8.32 23.18
N ALA A 298 -41.21 7.69 22.29
CA ALA A 298 -40.01 8.32 21.82
C ALA A 298 -40.37 9.35 20.73
N ASP A 299 -39.96 10.60 20.90
CA ASP A 299 -40.07 11.60 19.84
C ASP A 299 -39.41 11.08 18.57
N ILE A 300 -40.16 11.06 17.47
CA ILE A 300 -39.65 10.57 16.18
C ILE A 300 -38.65 11.64 15.67
N ILE A 301 -37.38 11.32 15.74
CA ILE A 301 -36.30 12.22 15.26
C ILE A 301 -36.28 12.27 13.72
N LEU A 302 -36.59 11.16 13.05
CA LEU A 302 -36.65 11.06 11.60
C LEU A 302 -37.69 10.03 11.18
N SER A 303 -38.62 10.43 10.30
CA SER A 303 -39.59 9.50 9.67
C SER A 303 -39.50 9.66 8.16
N VAL A 304 -39.28 8.55 7.47
CA VAL A 304 -39.20 8.52 6.00
C VAL A 304 -40.28 7.58 5.50
N ASN A 305 -41.31 8.14 4.79
CA ASN A 305 -42.42 7.39 4.24
C ASN A 305 -42.36 7.45 2.71
N GLN A 306 -42.51 6.28 2.06
CA GLN A 306 -42.62 6.13 0.60
C GLN A 306 -41.53 6.86 -0.23
N LEU A 307 -40.29 6.93 0.27
CA LEU A 307 -39.17 7.49 -0.46
C LEU A 307 -38.94 6.70 -1.77
N LYS A 308 -38.98 7.42 -2.89
CA LYS A 308 -38.67 6.87 -4.22
C LYS A 308 -37.55 7.67 -4.84
N THR A 309 -36.47 6.99 -5.23
CA THR A 309 -35.35 7.59 -5.94
C THR A 309 -35.35 7.09 -7.38
N PHE A 310 -35.33 8.02 -8.33
CA PHE A 310 -35.30 7.72 -9.76
C PHE A 310 -33.94 8.13 -10.32
N PHE A 311 -33.29 7.21 -11.05
CA PHE A 311 -32.10 7.51 -11.84
C PHE A 311 -32.50 7.59 -13.30
N PRO A 312 -32.22 8.70 -14.01
CA PRO A 312 -32.44 8.76 -15.45
C PRO A 312 -31.45 7.82 -16.15
N ILE A 313 -31.98 6.80 -16.82
CA ILE A 313 -31.20 5.94 -17.70
C ILE A 313 -31.14 6.67 -19.05
N LYS A 314 -29.92 7.06 -19.49
CA LYS A 314 -29.67 7.59 -20.84
C LYS A 314 -29.41 6.46 -21.79
#